data_18e5e73bf70b3d450617b061d696632a
#
_entry.id   18e5e73bf70b3d450617b061d696632a
#
_cell.length_a   1.000
_cell.length_b   1.000
_cell.length_c   1.000
_cell.angle_alpha   90.00
_cell.angle_beta   90.00
_cell.angle_gamma   90.00
#
_symmetry.space_group_name_H-M   'P 1'
#
loop_
_entity.id
_entity.type
_entity.pdbx_description
1 polymer ?
#
loop_
_entity_poly.entity_id
_entity_poly.type
_entity_poly.pdbx_seq_one_letter_code
_entity_poly.pdbx_strand_id
1 'polypeptide(L)'
;VDSAATVGDITISQASAQSIIDEVLAERTKIDASQMQLQSGNALNRSQLRFTIVTTLFDEIAKELKLEISSTEIEKAKADLIAQSGGQEALAKNLVAAEIAPSNFDNYVRAIITSNKLQEALKASGVSDADVSARITQLINAKAAELKVEVNPRYGTWDQDTGDIVATDAAGSAVVPSGK
;
A
#
# COMPACT_ATOMS: atom_id res chain seq x y z
N VAL A 1 3.83 -10.63 -19.96
CA VAL A 1 4.54 -9.60 -19.20
C VAL A 1 5.15 -10.26 -17.98
N ASP A 2 6.48 -10.14 -17.84
CA ASP A 2 7.21 -10.78 -16.74
C ASP A 2 7.09 -10.02 -15.41
N SER A 3 6.57 -8.79 -15.44
CA SER A 3 6.37 -7.99 -14.24
C SER A 3 5.05 -8.33 -13.55
N ALA A 4 4.98 -8.07 -12.24
CA ALA A 4 3.72 -8.15 -11.50
C ALA A 4 2.84 -6.95 -11.83
N ALA A 5 3.43 -5.77 -11.92
CA ALA A 5 2.73 -4.54 -12.27
C ALA A 5 3.71 -3.50 -12.82
N THR A 6 3.16 -2.49 -13.51
CA THR A 6 3.92 -1.31 -13.90
C THR A 6 3.17 -0.06 -13.46
N VAL A 7 3.93 0.95 -13.04
CA VAL A 7 3.43 2.27 -12.64
C VAL A 7 4.30 3.28 -13.40
N GLY A 8 3.82 3.73 -14.58
CA GLY A 8 4.65 4.51 -15.49
C GLY A 8 5.88 3.71 -15.90
N ASP A 9 7.06 4.28 -15.69
CA ASP A 9 8.35 3.65 -15.99
C ASP A 9 8.83 2.70 -14.88
N ILE A 10 8.12 2.64 -13.77
CA ILE A 10 8.48 1.80 -12.64
C ILE A 10 7.92 0.40 -12.83
N THR A 11 8.77 -0.61 -12.73
CA THR A 11 8.39 -2.00 -12.86
C THR A 11 8.44 -2.67 -11.48
N ILE A 12 7.35 -3.32 -11.10
CA ILE A 12 7.29 -4.19 -9.92
C ILE A 12 7.43 -5.62 -10.43
N SER A 13 8.56 -6.25 -10.12
CA SER A 13 8.83 -7.60 -10.61
C SER A 13 7.99 -8.65 -9.88
N GLN A 14 7.74 -9.79 -10.54
CA GLN A 14 7.07 -10.92 -9.90
C GLN A 14 7.91 -11.47 -8.74
N ALA A 15 9.24 -11.49 -8.88
CA ALA A 15 10.13 -11.94 -7.83
C ALA A 15 10.01 -11.07 -6.57
N SER A 16 9.96 -9.74 -6.76
CA SER A 16 9.77 -8.78 -5.66
C SER A 16 8.40 -8.96 -5.00
N ALA A 17 7.34 -9.08 -5.80
CA ALA A 17 6.00 -9.30 -5.29
C ALA A 17 5.91 -10.61 -4.48
N GLN A 18 6.52 -11.68 -4.97
CA GLN A 18 6.54 -12.97 -4.27
C GLN A 18 7.35 -12.89 -2.97
N SER A 19 8.47 -12.19 -2.99
CA SER A 19 9.30 -12.01 -1.80
C SER A 19 8.53 -11.34 -0.67
N ILE A 20 7.73 -10.32 -0.98
CA ILE A 20 6.89 -9.63 0.00
C ILE A 20 5.86 -10.58 0.59
N ILE A 21 5.20 -11.39 -0.23
CA ILE A 21 4.22 -12.38 0.21
C ILE A 21 4.91 -13.39 1.15
N ASP A 22 6.08 -13.87 0.80
CA ASP A 22 6.85 -14.82 1.61
C ASP A 22 7.19 -14.22 2.98
N GLU A 23 7.57 -12.95 3.03
CA GLU A 23 7.82 -12.24 4.29
C GLU A 23 6.57 -12.16 5.17
N VAL A 24 5.43 -11.80 4.58
CA VAL A 24 4.16 -11.71 5.31
C VAL A 24 3.83 -13.06 5.95
N LEU A 25 3.93 -14.13 5.18
CA LEU A 25 3.65 -15.48 5.66
C LEU A 25 4.64 -15.93 6.74
N ALA A 26 5.93 -15.60 6.57
CA ALA A 26 6.96 -15.94 7.56
C ALA A 26 6.71 -15.23 8.89
N GLU A 27 6.32 -13.96 8.88
CA GLU A 27 6.05 -13.20 10.10
C GLU A 27 4.87 -13.78 10.90
N ARG A 28 3.89 -14.37 10.22
CA ARG A 28 2.75 -15.03 10.87
C ARG A 28 3.17 -16.23 11.72
N THR A 29 4.26 -16.87 11.37
CA THR A 29 4.74 -18.06 12.10
C THR A 29 5.45 -17.70 13.42
N LYS A 30 5.83 -16.44 13.60
CA LYS A 30 6.59 -15.98 14.76
C LYS A 30 5.72 -15.58 15.94
N ILE A 31 4.40 -15.45 15.74
CA ILE A 31 3.44 -15.04 16.77
C ILE A 31 2.19 -15.91 16.69
N ASP A 32 1.35 -15.82 17.73
CA ASP A 32 0.03 -16.44 17.69
C ASP A 32 -0.93 -15.53 16.91
N ALA A 33 -1.19 -15.90 15.66
CA ALA A 33 -2.09 -15.17 14.76
C ALA A 33 -3.50 -15.78 14.70
N SER A 34 -3.83 -16.74 15.56
CA SER A 34 -5.08 -17.51 15.50
C SER A 34 -6.34 -16.65 15.65
N GLN A 35 -6.24 -15.51 16.35
CA GLN A 35 -7.37 -14.58 16.54
C GLN A 35 -7.42 -13.46 15.51
N MET A 36 -6.48 -13.43 14.57
CA MET A 36 -6.42 -12.40 13.53
C MET A 36 -7.20 -12.85 12.31
N GLN A 37 -7.84 -11.88 11.64
CA GLN A 37 -8.51 -12.13 10.35
C GLN A 37 -7.53 -11.77 9.24
N LEU A 38 -6.84 -12.78 8.72
CA LEU A 38 -5.77 -12.59 7.74
C LEU A 38 -6.17 -13.19 6.39
N GLN A 39 -5.73 -12.52 5.33
CA GLN A 39 -5.95 -12.99 3.97
C GLN A 39 -4.97 -14.12 3.62
N SER A 40 -5.31 -14.91 2.63
CA SER A 40 -4.46 -15.99 2.10
C SER A 40 -4.66 -16.12 0.60
N GLY A 41 -3.78 -16.90 -0.05
CA GLY A 41 -3.90 -17.22 -1.47
C GLY A 41 -3.95 -16.00 -2.37
N ASN A 42 -4.82 -16.02 -3.36
CA ASN A 42 -4.93 -14.95 -4.35
C ASN A 42 -5.36 -13.60 -3.74
N ALA A 43 -6.19 -13.62 -2.70
CA ALA A 43 -6.60 -12.40 -2.00
C ALA A 43 -5.39 -11.72 -1.34
N LEU A 44 -4.52 -12.49 -0.71
CA LEU A 44 -3.28 -11.97 -0.13
C LEU A 44 -2.36 -11.41 -1.23
N ASN A 45 -2.21 -12.17 -2.33
CA ASN A 45 -1.38 -11.73 -3.45
C ASN A 45 -1.83 -10.38 -4.00
N ARG A 46 -3.14 -10.20 -4.19
CA ARG A 46 -3.71 -8.94 -4.66
C ARG A 46 -3.50 -7.80 -3.67
N SER A 47 -3.76 -8.04 -2.40
CA SER A 47 -3.64 -6.98 -1.38
C SER A 47 -2.20 -6.51 -1.22
N GLN A 48 -1.23 -7.41 -1.27
CA GLN A 48 0.19 -7.06 -1.16
C GLN A 48 0.67 -6.30 -2.39
N LEU A 49 0.27 -6.73 -3.58
CA LEU A 49 0.62 -6.00 -4.81
C LEU A 49 -0.02 -4.61 -4.82
N ARG A 50 -1.28 -4.51 -4.42
CA ARG A 50 -1.96 -3.21 -4.30
C ARG A 50 -1.22 -2.28 -3.34
N PHE A 51 -0.79 -2.79 -2.20
CA PHE A 51 -0.02 -2.01 -1.23
C PHE A 51 1.24 -1.43 -1.87
N THR A 52 2.00 -2.25 -2.61
CA THR A 52 3.20 -1.79 -3.30
C THR A 52 2.89 -0.73 -4.36
N ILE A 53 1.82 -0.92 -5.12
CA ILE A 53 1.38 0.07 -6.12
C ILE A 53 1.00 1.38 -5.44
N VAL A 54 0.20 1.33 -4.39
CA VAL A 54 -0.30 2.54 -3.70
C VAL A 54 0.86 3.31 -3.05
N THR A 55 1.79 2.63 -2.40
CA THR A 55 2.97 3.31 -1.82
C THR A 55 3.85 3.92 -2.91
N THR A 56 3.96 3.27 -4.06
CA THR A 56 4.66 3.84 -5.22
C THR A 56 3.96 5.11 -5.72
N LEU A 57 2.63 5.10 -5.78
CA LEU A 57 1.85 6.28 -6.18
C LEU A 57 2.04 7.44 -5.18
N PHE A 58 2.06 7.17 -3.90
CA PHE A 58 2.36 8.20 -2.90
C PHE A 58 3.74 8.80 -3.11
N ASP A 59 4.76 7.98 -3.40
CA ASP A 59 6.11 8.47 -3.68
C ASP A 59 6.14 9.36 -4.93
N GLU A 60 5.40 8.99 -5.98
CA GLU A 60 5.34 9.78 -7.20
C GLU A 60 4.61 11.12 -7.00
N ILE A 61 3.56 11.12 -6.19
CA ILE A 61 2.86 12.35 -5.78
C ILE A 61 3.82 13.26 -4.99
N ALA A 62 4.56 12.68 -4.04
CA ALA A 62 5.52 13.44 -3.24
C ALA A 62 6.60 14.09 -4.13
N LYS A 63 7.11 13.36 -5.11
CA LYS A 63 8.10 13.88 -6.07
C LYS A 63 7.54 15.03 -6.88
N GLU A 64 6.34 14.87 -7.42
CA GLU A 64 5.69 15.90 -8.24
C GLU A 64 5.45 17.18 -7.44
N LEU A 65 5.01 17.05 -6.21
CA LEU A 65 4.72 18.18 -5.34
C LEU A 65 5.97 18.68 -4.60
N LYS A 66 7.12 18.06 -4.83
CA LYS A 66 8.40 18.40 -4.19
C LYS A 66 8.31 18.36 -2.67
N LEU A 67 7.57 17.40 -2.15
CA LEU A 67 7.51 17.14 -0.72
C LEU A 67 8.78 16.40 -0.32
N GLU A 68 9.60 17.03 0.50
CA GLU A 68 10.81 16.40 1.02
C GLU A 68 10.48 15.59 2.26
N ILE A 69 10.89 14.33 2.27
CA ILE A 69 10.75 13.45 3.42
C ILE A 69 12.15 13.03 3.83
N SER A 70 12.62 13.57 4.95
CA SER A 70 13.98 13.30 5.44
C SER A 70 14.05 11.96 6.16
N SER A 71 15.27 11.42 6.23
CA SER A 71 15.53 10.22 7.03
C SER A 71 15.22 10.45 8.51
N THR A 72 15.43 11.66 9.01
CA THR A 72 15.08 12.04 10.39
C THR A 72 13.57 11.96 10.63
N GLU A 73 12.77 12.45 9.70
CA GLU A 73 11.31 12.33 9.78
C GLU A 73 10.86 10.87 9.81
N ILE A 74 11.47 10.04 8.97
CA ILE A 74 11.15 8.61 8.91
C ILE A 74 11.49 7.92 10.24
N GLU A 75 12.69 8.17 10.78
CA GLU A 75 13.10 7.57 12.04
C GLU A 75 12.23 8.03 13.22
N LYS A 76 11.85 9.32 13.23
CA LYS A 76 10.94 9.84 14.25
C LYS A 76 9.56 9.18 14.15
N ALA A 77 9.02 9.06 12.95
CA ALA A 77 7.72 8.41 12.74
C ALA A 77 7.75 6.94 13.15
N LYS A 78 8.84 6.23 12.87
CA LYS A 78 9.02 4.85 13.33
C LYS A 78 9.03 4.76 14.85
N ALA A 79 9.78 5.64 15.52
CA ALA A 79 9.85 5.69 16.98
C ALA A 79 8.48 5.97 17.59
N ASP A 80 7.71 6.89 16.99
CA ASP A 80 6.36 7.21 17.42
C ASP A 80 5.42 6.00 17.28
N LEU A 81 5.53 5.26 16.19
CA LEU A 81 4.74 4.04 15.97
C LEU A 81 5.06 2.96 17.02
N ILE A 82 6.34 2.78 17.33
CA ILE A 82 6.77 1.84 18.38
C ILE A 82 6.15 2.24 19.73
N ALA A 83 6.26 3.53 20.09
CA ALA A 83 5.74 4.05 21.35
C ALA A 83 4.22 3.92 21.42
N GLN A 84 3.50 4.28 20.35
CA GLN A 84 2.05 4.20 20.28
C GLN A 84 1.54 2.77 20.35
N SER A 85 2.31 1.82 19.83
CA SER A 85 1.97 0.41 19.87
C SER A 85 2.19 -0.23 21.24
N GLY A 86 3.04 0.36 22.07
CA GLY A 86 3.40 -0.18 23.37
C GLY A 86 4.73 -0.92 23.38
N GLY A 87 5.58 -0.71 22.38
CA GLY A 87 6.93 -1.27 22.25
C GLY A 87 7.12 -2.05 20.98
N GLN A 88 8.33 -2.55 20.77
CA GLN A 88 8.73 -3.27 19.55
C GLN A 88 7.91 -4.53 19.32
N GLU A 89 7.67 -5.32 20.36
CA GLU A 89 6.93 -6.57 20.27
C GLU A 89 5.47 -6.34 19.88
N ALA A 90 4.86 -5.31 20.47
CA ALA A 90 3.49 -4.92 20.13
C ALA A 90 3.40 -4.39 18.70
N LEU A 91 4.40 -3.62 18.25
CA LEU A 91 4.46 -3.17 16.87
C LEU A 91 4.54 -4.35 15.90
N ALA A 92 5.39 -5.35 16.20
CA ALA A 92 5.51 -6.53 15.35
C ALA A 92 4.18 -7.24 15.18
N LYS A 93 3.40 -7.39 16.25
CA LYS A 93 2.04 -7.96 16.19
C LYS A 93 1.11 -7.11 15.34
N ASN A 94 1.17 -5.79 15.49
CA ASN A 94 0.34 -4.88 14.72
C ASN A 94 0.64 -4.95 13.22
N LEU A 95 1.92 -5.09 12.86
CA LEU A 95 2.31 -5.24 11.46
C LEU A 95 1.82 -6.56 10.86
N VAL A 96 1.85 -7.66 11.63
CA VAL A 96 1.27 -8.93 11.19
C VAL A 96 -0.23 -8.78 10.98
N ALA A 97 -0.93 -8.17 11.91
CA ALA A 97 -2.38 -7.93 11.80
C ALA A 97 -2.74 -7.06 10.61
N ALA A 98 -1.91 -6.07 10.31
CA ALA A 98 -2.08 -5.16 9.16
C ALA A 98 -1.55 -5.76 7.86
N GLU A 99 -0.90 -6.92 7.92
CA GLU A 99 -0.33 -7.61 6.75
C GLU A 99 0.73 -6.76 6.04
N ILE A 100 1.60 -6.11 6.82
CA ILE A 100 2.71 -5.30 6.31
C ILE A 100 4.01 -6.09 6.46
N ALA A 101 4.65 -6.41 5.33
CA ALA A 101 5.94 -7.09 5.32
C ALA A 101 7.03 -6.18 5.92
N PRO A 102 8.03 -6.77 6.63
CA PRO A 102 9.13 -5.97 7.18
C PRO A 102 9.83 -5.09 6.15
N SER A 103 10.07 -5.58 4.93
CA SER A 103 10.70 -4.80 3.88
C SER A 103 9.82 -3.65 3.37
N ASN A 104 8.52 -3.69 3.62
CA ASN A 104 7.57 -2.64 3.25
C ASN A 104 7.32 -1.63 4.38
N PHE A 105 7.93 -1.82 5.53
CA PHE A 105 7.68 -0.94 6.67
C PHE A 105 8.09 0.52 6.38
N ASP A 106 9.27 0.71 5.80
CA ASP A 106 9.72 2.06 5.41
C ASP A 106 8.78 2.72 4.40
N ASN A 107 8.32 1.97 3.41
CA ASN A 107 7.36 2.46 2.42
C ASN A 107 6.04 2.85 3.08
N TYR A 108 5.58 2.07 4.04
CA TYR A 108 4.38 2.37 4.82
C TYR A 108 4.54 3.68 5.59
N VAL A 109 5.67 3.85 6.29
CA VAL A 109 5.96 5.06 7.06
C VAL A 109 6.05 6.28 6.14
N ARG A 110 6.73 6.17 5.00
CA ARG A 110 6.80 7.25 4.02
C ARG A 110 5.41 7.63 3.49
N ALA A 111 4.56 6.64 3.24
CA ALA A 111 3.19 6.89 2.79
C ALA A 111 2.37 7.63 3.86
N ILE A 112 2.53 7.28 5.14
CA ILE A 112 1.89 8.00 6.25
C ILE A 112 2.34 9.46 6.27
N ILE A 113 3.64 9.70 6.20
CA ILE A 113 4.21 11.06 6.22
C ILE A 113 3.68 11.87 5.03
N THR A 114 3.71 11.27 3.83
CA THR A 114 3.18 11.91 2.62
C THR A 114 1.70 12.25 2.78
N SER A 115 0.91 11.29 3.27
CA SER A 115 -0.51 11.50 3.52
C SER A 115 -0.76 12.65 4.50
N ASN A 116 0.00 12.71 5.59
CA ASN A 116 -0.14 13.77 6.58
C ASN A 116 0.20 15.14 5.99
N LYS A 117 1.24 15.23 5.17
CA LYS A 117 1.62 16.48 4.50
C LYS A 117 0.56 16.91 3.48
N LEU A 118 -0.02 15.97 2.76
CA LEU A 118 -1.13 16.25 1.83
C LEU A 118 -2.36 16.74 2.58
N GLN A 119 -2.69 16.12 3.71
CA GLN A 119 -3.82 16.56 4.55
C GLN A 119 -3.64 18.01 5.01
N GLU A 120 -2.46 18.35 5.51
CA GLU A 120 -2.15 19.72 5.95
C GLU A 120 -2.27 20.71 4.79
N ALA A 121 -1.73 20.37 3.63
CA ALA A 121 -1.79 21.23 2.45
C ALA A 121 -3.25 21.44 1.97
N LEU A 122 -4.05 20.38 1.97
CA LEU A 122 -5.47 20.46 1.56
C LEU A 122 -6.27 21.31 2.54
N LYS A 123 -6.06 21.13 3.84
CA LYS A 123 -6.73 21.96 4.87
C LYS A 123 -6.33 23.42 4.75
N ALA A 124 -5.05 23.70 4.52
CA ALA A 124 -4.55 25.06 4.33
C ALA A 124 -5.17 25.72 3.08
N SER A 125 -5.54 24.94 2.07
CA SER A 125 -6.20 25.45 0.86
C SER A 125 -7.72 25.55 0.98
N GLY A 126 -8.27 25.22 2.16
CA GLY A 126 -9.71 25.39 2.44
C GLY A 126 -10.54 24.13 2.34
N VAL A 127 -9.93 22.96 2.15
CA VAL A 127 -10.66 21.70 2.14
C VAL A 127 -11.07 21.35 3.57
N SER A 128 -12.35 21.01 3.77
CA SER A 128 -12.88 20.66 5.09
C SER A 128 -12.33 19.31 5.55
N ASP A 129 -12.27 19.10 6.86
CA ASP A 129 -11.82 17.85 7.45
C ASP A 129 -12.61 16.65 6.93
N ALA A 130 -13.90 16.82 6.68
CA ALA A 130 -14.76 15.77 6.17
C ALA A 130 -14.40 15.35 4.74
N ASP A 131 -13.80 16.25 3.94
CA ASP A 131 -13.51 16.02 2.52
C ASP A 131 -12.07 15.62 2.24
N VAL A 132 -11.16 15.79 3.21
CA VAL A 132 -9.71 15.57 3.02
C VAL A 132 -9.41 14.17 2.55
N SER A 133 -9.98 13.15 3.20
CA SER A 133 -9.73 11.75 2.86
C SER A 133 -10.14 11.42 1.42
N ALA A 134 -11.31 11.89 1.01
CA ALA A 134 -11.79 11.68 -0.36
C ALA A 134 -10.89 12.38 -1.38
N ARG A 135 -10.38 13.58 -1.05
CA ARG A 135 -9.46 14.30 -1.93
C ARG A 135 -8.15 13.56 -2.12
N ILE A 136 -7.59 12.98 -1.05
CA ILE A 136 -6.36 12.18 -1.14
C ILE A 136 -6.60 10.95 -2.02
N THR A 137 -7.71 10.25 -1.85
CA THR A 137 -8.08 9.13 -2.71
C THR A 137 -8.16 9.56 -4.17
N GLN A 138 -8.77 10.72 -4.46
CA GLN A 138 -8.84 11.27 -5.82
C GLN A 138 -7.45 11.56 -6.39
N LEU A 139 -6.53 12.10 -5.59
CA LEU A 139 -5.16 12.37 -6.02
C LEU A 139 -4.42 11.06 -6.37
N ILE A 140 -4.57 10.04 -5.56
CA ILE A 140 -3.96 8.73 -5.82
C ILE A 140 -4.52 8.11 -7.10
N ASN A 141 -5.84 8.12 -7.27
CA ASN A 141 -6.49 7.57 -8.45
C ASN A 141 -6.14 8.35 -9.73
N ALA A 142 -6.03 9.67 -9.62
CA ALA A 142 -5.60 10.51 -10.74
C ALA A 142 -4.15 10.21 -11.13
N LYS A 143 -3.27 10.01 -10.15
CA LYS A 143 -1.88 9.65 -10.40
C LYS A 143 -1.80 8.26 -11.04
N ALA A 144 -2.61 7.31 -10.61
CA ALA A 144 -2.68 5.99 -11.21
C ALA A 144 -3.11 6.05 -12.68
N ALA A 145 -4.07 6.91 -13.01
CA ALA A 145 -4.51 7.12 -14.39
C ALA A 145 -3.42 7.77 -15.23
N GLU A 146 -2.77 8.80 -14.69
CA GLU A 146 -1.67 9.51 -15.38
C GLU A 146 -0.52 8.56 -15.70
N LEU A 147 -0.11 7.74 -14.75
CA LEU A 147 1.00 6.81 -14.89
C LEU A 147 0.59 5.47 -15.52
N LYS A 148 -0.69 5.30 -15.83
CA LYS A 148 -1.21 4.10 -16.51
C LYS A 148 -0.82 2.82 -15.76
N VAL A 149 -1.30 2.70 -14.53
CA VAL A 149 -1.08 1.49 -13.74
C VAL A 149 -1.61 0.27 -14.48
N GLU A 150 -0.76 -0.74 -14.66
CA GLU A 150 -1.12 -2.01 -15.28
C GLU A 150 -0.72 -3.14 -14.33
N VAL A 151 -1.59 -4.13 -14.22
CA VAL A 151 -1.38 -5.31 -13.37
C VAL A 151 -1.34 -6.56 -14.25
N ASN A 152 -0.37 -7.44 -13.98
CA ASN A 152 -0.29 -8.72 -14.66
C ASN A 152 -1.59 -9.51 -14.39
N PRO A 153 -2.26 -10.04 -15.43
CA PRO A 153 -3.52 -10.79 -15.28
C PRO A 153 -3.45 -11.94 -14.27
N ARG A 154 -2.26 -12.46 -14.02
CA ARG A 154 -2.05 -13.49 -12.99
C ARG A 154 -2.55 -13.03 -11.62
N TYR A 155 -2.42 -11.74 -11.31
CA TYR A 155 -2.84 -11.18 -10.03
C TYR A 155 -4.27 -10.65 -10.06
N GLY A 156 -4.78 -10.31 -11.23
CA GLY A 156 -6.10 -9.71 -11.39
C GLY A 156 -6.05 -8.52 -12.33
N THR A 157 -7.00 -7.62 -12.20
CA THR A 157 -7.14 -6.44 -13.05
C THR A 157 -7.18 -5.19 -12.17
N TRP A 158 -6.43 -4.16 -12.56
CA TRP A 158 -6.48 -2.86 -11.89
C TRP A 158 -7.82 -2.19 -12.20
N ASP A 159 -8.58 -1.85 -11.15
CA ASP A 159 -9.81 -1.08 -11.26
C ASP A 159 -9.48 0.39 -11.04
N GLN A 160 -9.51 1.16 -12.12
CA GLN A 160 -9.15 2.58 -12.08
C GLN A 160 -10.15 3.40 -11.25
N ASP A 161 -11.40 2.98 -11.16
CA ASP A 161 -12.44 3.72 -10.43
C ASP A 161 -12.24 3.61 -8.92
N THR A 162 -11.83 2.43 -8.44
CA THR A 162 -11.67 2.18 -7.00
C THR A 162 -10.23 2.21 -6.52
N GLY A 163 -9.25 2.12 -7.45
CA GLY A 163 -7.85 1.99 -7.07
C GLY A 163 -7.55 0.66 -6.39
N ASP A 164 -8.21 -0.40 -6.83
CA ASP A 164 -8.04 -1.74 -6.29
C ASP A 164 -7.69 -2.73 -7.39
N ILE A 165 -7.21 -3.90 -7.01
CA ILE A 165 -7.00 -5.01 -7.92
C ILE A 165 -8.18 -5.96 -7.73
N VAL A 166 -8.96 -6.16 -8.79
CA VAL A 166 -10.11 -7.05 -8.75
C VAL A 166 -9.73 -8.43 -9.28
N ALA A 167 -10.36 -9.45 -8.71
CA ALA A 167 -10.14 -10.82 -9.14
C ALA A 167 -10.66 -11.01 -10.56
N THR A 168 -9.97 -11.86 -11.32
CA THR A 168 -10.47 -12.33 -12.62
C THR A 168 -10.85 -13.81 -12.50
N ASP A 169 -11.93 -14.21 -13.20
CA ASP A 169 -12.32 -15.61 -13.24
C ASP A 169 -11.49 -16.36 -14.29
N ALA A 170 -11.73 -17.66 -14.40
CA ALA A 170 -11.02 -18.52 -15.36
C ALA A 170 -11.27 -18.14 -16.82
N ALA A 171 -12.33 -17.40 -17.10
CA ALA A 171 -12.65 -16.89 -18.43
C ALA A 171 -12.04 -15.50 -18.69
N GLY A 172 -11.32 -14.93 -17.72
CA GLY A 172 -10.67 -13.62 -17.84
C GLY A 172 -11.57 -12.45 -17.51
N SER A 173 -12.79 -12.68 -17.06
CA SER A 173 -13.72 -11.62 -16.69
C SER A 173 -13.48 -11.19 -15.25
N ALA A 174 -13.56 -9.89 -14.97
CA ALA A 174 -13.51 -9.38 -13.61
C ALA A 174 -14.75 -9.86 -12.84
N VAL A 175 -14.55 -10.37 -11.63
CA VAL A 175 -15.63 -10.97 -10.83
C VAL A 175 -16.07 -10.02 -9.72
N VAL A 176 -15.31 -9.89 -8.68
CA VAL A 176 -15.61 -9.03 -7.53
C VAL A 176 -14.35 -8.41 -6.99
N PRO A 177 -14.43 -7.18 -6.43
CA PRO A 177 -13.29 -6.59 -5.73
C PRO A 177 -12.87 -7.49 -4.57
N SER A 178 -11.56 -7.61 -4.37
CA SER A 178 -11.02 -8.27 -3.19
C SER A 178 -11.28 -7.42 -1.97
N GLY A 179 -11.45 -8.04 -0.81
CA GLY A 179 -11.65 -7.32 0.45
C GLY A 179 -12.98 -7.54 1.10
N LYS A 180 -13.68 -8.54 0.68
CA LYS A 180 -14.81 -9.10 1.42
C LYS A 180 -14.36 -10.31 2.19
#